data_ba310b70dc13158840a10b2436dab480
#
_entry.id   ba310b70dc13158840a10b2436dab480
#
_cell.length_a   1.000
_cell.length_b   1.000
_cell.length_c   1.000
_cell.angle_alpha   90.00
_cell.angle_beta   90.00
_cell.angle_gamma   90.00
#
_symmetry.space_group_name_H-M   'P 1'
#
loop_
_entity.id
_entity.type
_entity.pdbx_description
1 polymer ?
#
loop_
_entity_poly.entity_id
_entity_poly.type
_entity_poly.pdbx_seq_one_letter_code
_entity_poly.pdbx_strand_id
1 'polypeptide(L)'
;AESSGAHATMPPPSARDHAMSKSTKQTKIEARKSPIHGNGVFAIAPIRKGERIVQYKGKLRTHDEVDEEYGDEDEDGHTFLFTLNDEYVIDANIRGNVARWINHSCDPNCESEVEEDPRGRPEKDRVFIIALRDIRPGEELTYNYGIVLDEPHTPKLKKLWGCRCGSKKC
;
A
#
# COMPACT_ATOMS: atom_id res chain seq x y z
N ALA A 1 -65.64 46.41 -23.07
CA ALA A 1 -64.82 45.32 -23.54
C ALA A 1 -63.64 45.15 -22.59
N GLU A 2 -63.75 44.24 -21.61
CA GLU A 2 -62.70 43.97 -20.59
C GLU A 2 -62.00 42.71 -20.99
N SER A 3 -60.68 42.79 -21.14
CA SER A 3 -59.86 41.63 -21.39
C SER A 3 -59.20 41.16 -20.07
N SER A 4 -59.59 39.99 -19.65
CA SER A 4 -59.15 39.29 -18.44
C SER A 4 -57.78 38.67 -18.71
N GLY A 5 -56.73 39.14 -18.04
CA GLY A 5 -55.40 38.58 -18.10
C GLY A 5 -55.27 37.41 -17.14
N ALA A 6 -55.01 36.23 -17.67
CA ALA A 6 -54.73 35.04 -16.89
C ALA A 6 -53.24 35.07 -16.41
N HIS A 7 -53.02 35.12 -15.10
CA HIS A 7 -51.71 34.90 -14.47
C HIS A 7 -51.47 33.40 -14.38
N ALA A 8 -50.46 32.93 -15.12
CA ALA A 8 -49.94 31.59 -14.99
C ALA A 8 -48.91 31.55 -13.84
N THR A 9 -49.25 30.89 -12.76
CA THR A 9 -48.37 30.63 -11.61
C THR A 9 -47.47 29.41 -11.93
N MET A 10 -46.17 29.62 -11.98
CA MET A 10 -45.19 28.54 -12.11
C MET A 10 -45.13 27.73 -10.80
N PRO A 11 -45.04 26.39 -10.86
CA PRO A 11 -44.83 25.58 -9.67
C PRO A 11 -43.37 25.73 -9.17
N PRO A 12 -43.13 25.59 -7.85
CA PRO A 12 -41.79 25.67 -7.29
C PRO A 12 -40.91 24.51 -7.75
N PRO A 13 -39.57 24.68 -7.85
CA PRO A 13 -38.66 23.62 -8.25
C PRO A 13 -38.65 22.52 -7.21
N SER A 14 -38.89 21.29 -7.67
CA SER A 14 -38.85 20.10 -6.84
C SER A 14 -37.44 19.91 -6.23
N ALA A 15 -37.42 19.62 -4.96
CA ALA A 15 -36.23 19.25 -4.22
C ALA A 15 -35.53 18.08 -4.96
N ARG A 16 -34.36 18.35 -5.53
CA ARG A 16 -33.50 17.29 -6.07
C ARG A 16 -32.91 16.54 -4.90
N ASP A 17 -33.30 15.30 -4.77
CA ASP A 17 -32.69 14.32 -3.90
C ASP A 17 -31.18 14.30 -4.14
N HIS A 18 -30.42 14.81 -3.18
CA HIS A 18 -29.01 14.54 -3.05
C HIS A 18 -28.85 13.10 -2.61
N ALA A 19 -28.93 12.18 -3.56
CA ALA A 19 -28.45 10.85 -3.36
C ALA A 19 -26.95 10.95 -3.10
N MET A 20 -26.58 10.87 -1.84
CA MET A 20 -25.19 10.62 -1.42
C MET A 20 -24.81 9.27 -2.01
N SER A 21 -24.20 9.29 -3.19
CA SER A 21 -23.49 8.15 -3.76
C SER A 21 -22.41 7.76 -2.76
N LYS A 22 -22.62 6.67 -2.04
CA LYS A 22 -21.56 5.96 -1.33
C LYS A 22 -20.59 5.48 -2.42
N SER A 23 -19.56 6.29 -2.68
CA SER A 23 -18.45 5.89 -3.53
C SER A 23 -17.83 4.65 -2.89
N THR A 24 -18.19 3.48 -3.36
CA THR A 24 -17.42 2.26 -3.13
C THR A 24 -16.06 2.52 -3.74
N LYS A 25 -15.06 2.75 -2.89
CA LYS A 25 -13.68 3.02 -3.29
C LYS A 25 -13.21 1.82 -4.11
N GLN A 26 -13.31 1.93 -5.42
CA GLN A 26 -12.96 0.85 -6.33
C GLN A 26 -11.47 0.55 -6.16
N THR A 27 -11.14 -0.71 -5.97
CA THR A 27 -9.75 -1.16 -5.82
C THR A 27 -8.98 -0.80 -7.10
N LYS A 28 -7.90 -0.03 -6.97
CA LYS A 28 -7.07 0.41 -8.10
C LYS A 28 -5.88 -0.50 -8.39
N ILE A 29 -5.73 -1.58 -7.62
CA ILE A 29 -4.57 -2.46 -7.65
C ILE A 29 -5.00 -3.92 -7.63
N GLU A 30 -4.18 -4.77 -8.23
CA GLU A 30 -4.32 -6.23 -8.20
C GLU A 30 -2.97 -6.93 -8.05
N ALA A 31 -2.96 -8.15 -7.47
CA ALA A 31 -1.78 -9.00 -7.43
C ALA A 31 -1.77 -9.94 -8.64
N ARG A 32 -0.58 -10.08 -9.26
CA ARG A 32 -0.34 -11.03 -10.36
C ARG A 32 1.14 -11.42 -10.41
N LYS A 33 1.53 -12.33 -11.30
CA LYS A 33 2.94 -12.70 -11.49
C LYS A 33 3.79 -11.49 -11.85
N SER A 34 4.95 -11.37 -11.18
CA SER A 34 5.90 -10.27 -11.34
C SER A 34 7.16 -10.72 -12.09
N PRO A 35 7.71 -9.88 -12.98
CA PRO A 35 9.03 -10.09 -13.55
C PRO A 35 10.16 -9.83 -12.54
N ILE A 36 9.90 -9.14 -11.43
CA ILE A 36 10.89 -8.87 -10.38
C ILE A 36 11.09 -10.13 -9.52
N HIS A 37 10.01 -10.56 -8.85
CA HIS A 37 10.02 -11.76 -8.01
C HIS A 37 8.60 -12.25 -7.73
N GLY A 38 8.36 -13.55 -7.87
CA GLY A 38 7.14 -14.24 -7.46
C GLY A 38 5.84 -13.57 -7.92
N ASN A 39 5.10 -13.00 -6.99
CA ASN A 39 3.95 -12.14 -7.25
C ASN A 39 4.34 -10.68 -7.07
N GLY A 40 3.62 -9.79 -7.73
CA GLY A 40 3.73 -8.34 -7.58
C GLY A 40 2.34 -7.70 -7.55
N VAL A 41 2.28 -6.43 -7.21
CA VAL A 41 1.04 -5.65 -7.22
C VAL A 41 1.11 -4.63 -8.34
N PHE A 42 0.05 -4.57 -9.14
CA PHE A 42 -0.01 -3.73 -10.34
C PHE A 42 -1.19 -2.77 -10.25
N ALA A 43 -0.98 -1.56 -10.75
CA ALA A 43 -2.06 -0.61 -10.95
C ALA A 43 -3.02 -1.10 -12.05
N ILE A 44 -4.32 -1.08 -11.79
CA ILE A 44 -5.39 -1.36 -12.77
C ILE A 44 -6.18 -0.10 -13.13
N ALA A 45 -5.91 1.00 -12.44
CA ALA A 45 -6.43 2.34 -12.71
C ALA A 45 -5.34 3.38 -12.42
N PRO A 46 -5.44 4.62 -12.96
CA PRO A 46 -4.49 5.67 -12.68
C PRO A 46 -4.40 5.98 -11.17
N ILE A 47 -3.18 6.08 -10.66
CA ILE A 47 -2.87 6.47 -9.28
C ILE A 47 -2.08 7.77 -9.35
N ARG A 48 -2.48 8.77 -8.57
CA ARG A 48 -1.83 10.08 -8.55
C ARG A 48 -0.69 10.11 -7.53
N LYS A 49 0.31 10.95 -7.81
CA LYS A 49 1.36 11.27 -6.82
C LYS A 49 0.74 11.70 -5.49
N GLY A 50 1.27 11.16 -4.38
CA GLY A 50 0.77 11.41 -3.02
C GLY A 50 -0.51 10.66 -2.66
N GLU A 51 -1.07 9.86 -3.58
CA GLU A 51 -2.24 9.04 -3.27
C GLU A 51 -1.90 7.92 -2.31
N ARG A 52 -2.65 7.81 -1.21
CA ARG A 52 -2.62 6.69 -0.28
C ARG A 52 -3.33 5.50 -0.92
N ILE A 53 -2.55 4.50 -1.33
CA ILE A 53 -3.01 3.39 -2.18
C ILE A 53 -3.66 2.30 -1.35
N VAL A 54 -2.91 1.77 -0.38
CA VAL A 54 -3.32 0.62 0.44
C VAL A 54 -2.64 0.67 1.80
N GLN A 55 -3.34 0.19 2.83
CA GLN A 55 -2.73 -0.07 4.14
C GLN A 55 -2.01 -1.42 4.09
N TYR A 56 -0.77 -1.48 4.58
CA TYR A 56 -0.10 -2.76 4.82
C TYR A 56 -0.71 -3.44 6.04
N LYS A 57 -1.22 -4.66 5.90
CA LYS A 57 -1.94 -5.37 6.96
C LYS A 57 -1.35 -6.76 7.20
N GLY A 58 -1.42 -7.18 8.45
CA GLY A 58 -1.04 -8.49 8.94
C GLY A 58 -1.39 -8.61 10.41
N LYS A 59 -0.93 -9.68 11.05
CA LYS A 59 -1.00 -9.84 12.50
C LYS A 59 0.04 -8.92 13.14
N LEU A 60 -0.37 -8.12 14.12
CA LEU A 60 0.56 -7.33 14.93
C LEU A 60 1.26 -8.27 15.93
N ARG A 61 2.58 -8.16 16.01
CA ARG A 61 3.45 -8.97 16.90
C ARG A 61 4.55 -8.09 17.49
N THR A 62 5.11 -8.50 18.60
CA THR A 62 6.35 -7.90 19.11
C THR A 62 7.56 -8.43 18.34
N HIS A 63 8.69 -7.73 18.42
CA HIS A 63 9.95 -8.21 17.84
C HIS A 63 10.35 -9.58 18.41
N ASP A 64 10.28 -9.74 19.75
CA ASP A 64 10.61 -11.00 20.44
C ASP A 64 9.77 -12.18 19.93
N GLU A 65 8.45 -11.98 19.73
CA GLU A 65 7.56 -13.04 19.20
C GLU A 65 7.93 -13.45 17.77
N VAL A 66 8.40 -12.50 16.95
CA VAL A 66 8.82 -12.78 15.58
C VAL A 66 10.16 -13.51 15.57
N ASP A 67 11.13 -13.07 16.37
CA ASP A 67 12.44 -13.68 16.49
C ASP A 67 12.35 -15.13 17.06
N GLU A 68 11.44 -15.35 18.02
CA GLU A 68 11.21 -16.68 18.59
C GLU A 68 10.60 -17.67 17.58
N GLU A 69 9.70 -17.19 16.70
CA GLU A 69 9.00 -18.06 15.75
C GLU A 69 9.80 -18.29 14.45
N TYR A 70 10.41 -17.24 13.91
CA TYR A 70 11.10 -17.30 12.62
C TYR A 70 12.62 -17.45 12.79
N GLY A 71 13.20 -16.99 13.91
CA GLY A 71 14.63 -17.03 14.18
C GLY A 71 15.47 -16.33 13.12
N ASP A 72 16.74 -16.73 13.02
CA ASP A 72 17.67 -16.24 12.00
C ASP A 72 17.53 -17.00 10.65
N GLU A 73 16.52 -17.87 10.52
CA GLU A 73 16.35 -18.81 9.41
C GLU A 73 15.49 -18.22 8.26
N ASP A 74 15.76 -17.01 7.81
CA ASP A 74 15.29 -16.57 6.49
C ASP A 74 16.14 -17.22 5.39
N GLU A 75 15.97 -18.54 5.20
CA GLU A 75 16.70 -19.29 4.18
C GLU A 75 16.39 -18.82 2.74
N ASP A 76 15.27 -18.15 2.54
CA ASP A 76 14.78 -17.75 1.22
C ASP A 76 14.99 -16.25 0.89
N GLY A 77 15.46 -15.41 1.81
CA GLY A 77 15.64 -13.97 1.60
C GLY A 77 14.33 -13.24 1.26
N HIS A 78 13.19 -13.83 1.64
CA HIS A 78 11.87 -13.28 1.37
C HIS A 78 11.02 -13.26 2.63
N THR A 79 10.74 -12.06 3.10
CA THR A 79 9.94 -11.88 4.32
C THR A 79 8.70 -11.03 4.03
N PHE A 80 7.58 -11.40 4.66
CA PHE A 80 6.37 -10.60 4.72
C PHE A 80 6.24 -9.85 6.05
N LEU A 81 7.37 -9.64 6.72
CA LEU A 81 7.46 -8.89 7.96
C LEU A 81 7.71 -7.43 7.66
N PHE A 82 6.99 -6.54 8.32
CA PHE A 82 7.17 -5.10 8.22
C PHE A 82 7.39 -4.52 9.62
N THR A 83 8.58 -3.97 9.89
CA THR A 83 8.87 -3.26 11.14
C THR A 83 7.99 -2.02 11.23
N LEU A 84 7.03 -2.03 12.16
CA LEU A 84 6.07 -0.92 12.33
C LEU A 84 6.70 0.22 13.15
N ASN A 85 7.31 -0.13 14.28
CA ASN A 85 7.99 0.77 15.22
C ASN A 85 8.93 -0.04 16.13
N ASP A 86 9.47 0.59 17.17
CA ASP A 86 10.44 -0.05 18.08
C ASP A 86 9.87 -1.22 18.88
N GLU A 87 8.54 -1.33 19.00
CA GLU A 87 7.88 -2.38 19.78
C GLU A 87 7.23 -3.47 18.91
N TYR A 88 6.79 -3.11 17.69
CA TYR A 88 5.90 -3.97 16.91
C TYR A 88 6.35 -4.20 15.47
N VAL A 89 6.03 -5.40 14.99
CA VAL A 89 6.16 -5.86 13.61
C VAL A 89 4.78 -6.25 13.07
N ILE A 90 4.49 -5.93 11.83
CA ILE A 90 3.32 -6.46 11.10
C ILE A 90 3.74 -7.73 10.38
N ASP A 91 3.23 -8.86 10.81
CA ASP A 91 3.44 -10.15 10.16
C ASP A 91 2.31 -10.41 9.14
N ALA A 92 2.62 -10.16 7.87
CA ALA A 92 1.66 -10.37 6.79
C ALA A 92 1.63 -11.81 6.25
N ASN A 93 2.39 -12.75 6.84
CA ASN A 93 2.15 -14.18 6.66
C ASN A 93 0.79 -14.57 7.24
N ILE A 94 0.38 -13.87 8.31
CA ILE A 94 -0.86 -14.11 9.03
C ILE A 94 -1.83 -12.96 8.76
N ARG A 95 -2.97 -13.23 8.10
CA ARG A 95 -4.00 -12.24 7.76
C ARG A 95 -3.49 -11.04 6.94
N GLY A 96 -2.39 -11.25 6.18
CA GLY A 96 -1.88 -10.23 5.26
C GLY A 96 -2.87 -9.94 4.13
N ASN A 97 -2.78 -8.72 3.59
CA ASN A 97 -3.54 -8.29 2.42
C ASN A 97 -2.66 -8.22 1.16
N VAL A 98 -3.21 -7.68 0.09
CA VAL A 98 -2.51 -7.56 -1.21
C VAL A 98 -1.18 -6.80 -1.11
N ALA A 99 -1.02 -5.87 -0.16
CA ALA A 99 0.18 -5.06 0.01
C ALA A 99 1.46 -5.89 0.26
N ARG A 100 1.34 -7.08 0.86
CA ARG A 100 2.48 -7.98 1.10
C ARG A 100 3.21 -8.41 -0.17
N TRP A 101 2.53 -8.35 -1.32
CA TRP A 101 3.10 -8.71 -2.61
C TRP A 101 3.78 -7.56 -3.35
N ILE A 102 3.81 -6.36 -2.78
CA ILE A 102 4.51 -5.23 -3.39
C ILE A 102 6.02 -5.47 -3.27
N ASN A 103 6.70 -5.59 -4.41
CA ASN A 103 8.12 -5.91 -4.47
C ASN A 103 9.02 -4.71 -4.12
N HIS A 104 10.28 -5.01 -3.77
CA HIS A 104 11.33 -4.01 -3.60
C HIS A 104 11.81 -3.44 -4.94
N SER A 105 12.16 -2.17 -4.94
CA SER A 105 12.98 -1.54 -5.99
C SER A 105 13.94 -0.52 -5.43
N CYS A 106 15.13 -0.43 -6.04
CA CYS A 106 16.11 0.63 -5.74
C CYS A 106 15.75 1.99 -6.36
N ASP A 107 14.76 2.02 -7.27
CA ASP A 107 14.16 3.21 -7.85
C ASP A 107 12.63 3.06 -7.82
N PRO A 108 12.02 3.14 -6.63
CA PRO A 108 10.64 2.78 -6.41
C PRO A 108 9.67 3.86 -6.91
N ASN A 109 8.42 3.47 -7.18
CA ASN A 109 7.32 4.39 -7.49
C ASN A 109 6.39 4.63 -6.30
N CYS A 110 6.61 3.93 -5.20
CA CYS A 110 5.89 4.10 -3.94
C CYS A 110 6.87 4.22 -2.77
N GLU A 111 6.36 4.67 -1.64
CA GLU A 111 7.01 4.63 -0.33
C GLU A 111 6.05 4.07 0.71
N SER A 112 6.60 3.61 1.83
CA SER A 112 5.83 3.26 3.01
C SER A 112 5.85 4.42 4.00
N GLU A 113 4.68 4.75 4.56
CA GLU A 113 4.53 5.80 5.57
C GLU A 113 3.86 5.20 6.81
N VAL A 114 4.48 5.41 7.98
CA VAL A 114 3.88 5.05 9.26
C VAL A 114 3.02 6.22 9.74
N GLU A 115 1.74 5.95 9.95
CA GLU A 115 0.81 6.87 10.61
C GLU A 115 0.72 6.50 12.09
N GLU A 116 1.34 7.31 12.92
CA GLU A 116 1.33 7.12 14.37
C GLU A 116 -0.06 7.38 14.95
N ASP A 117 -0.43 6.62 15.99
CA ASP A 117 -1.69 6.85 16.71
C ASP A 117 -1.63 8.20 17.47
N PRO A 118 -2.58 9.12 17.26
CA PRO A 118 -2.57 10.44 17.93
C PRO A 118 -2.60 10.39 19.46
N ARG A 119 -2.90 9.23 20.03
CA ARG A 119 -2.93 8.99 21.49
C ARG A 119 -1.63 8.36 22.00
N GLY A 120 -0.61 8.20 21.12
CA GLY A 120 0.68 7.61 21.48
C GLY A 120 0.58 6.14 21.85
N ARG A 121 -0.27 5.38 21.17
CA ARG A 121 -0.40 3.93 21.35
C ARG A 121 0.28 3.21 20.19
N PRO A 122 1.51 2.72 20.36
CA PRO A 122 2.31 2.14 19.26
C PRO A 122 1.64 0.91 18.61
N GLU A 123 0.82 0.16 19.37
CA GLU A 123 0.04 -0.96 18.84
C GLU A 123 -1.12 -0.52 17.91
N LYS A 124 -1.38 0.78 17.79
CA LYS A 124 -2.39 1.38 16.89
C LYS A 124 -1.81 2.09 15.70
N ASP A 125 -0.50 2.17 15.61
CA ASP A 125 0.17 2.71 14.43
C ASP A 125 -0.20 1.91 13.18
N ARG A 126 -0.17 2.56 12.03
CA ARG A 126 -0.57 1.96 10.75
C ARG A 126 0.43 2.30 9.67
N VAL A 127 0.63 1.36 8.75
CA VAL A 127 1.48 1.58 7.59
C VAL A 127 0.63 1.73 6.34
N PHE A 128 0.93 2.73 5.53
CA PHE A 128 0.31 2.95 4.24
C PHE A 128 1.35 3.00 3.13
N ILE A 129 0.99 2.47 1.99
CA ILE A 129 1.77 2.61 0.75
C ILE A 129 1.24 3.82 -0.01
N ILE A 130 2.14 4.74 -0.35
CA ILE A 130 1.85 6.03 -0.96
C ILE A 130 2.61 6.16 -2.28
N ALA A 131 1.97 6.72 -3.29
CA ALA A 131 2.59 6.94 -4.58
C ALA A 131 3.59 8.11 -4.56
N LEU A 132 4.85 7.87 -4.93
CA LEU A 132 5.89 8.90 -5.08
C LEU A 132 5.73 9.73 -6.36
N ARG A 133 5.07 9.18 -7.37
CA ARG A 133 4.75 9.80 -8.66
C ARG A 133 3.41 9.32 -9.18
N ASP A 134 2.95 9.88 -10.27
CA ASP A 134 1.82 9.30 -11.00
C ASP A 134 2.18 7.90 -11.50
N ILE A 135 1.28 6.93 -11.30
CA ILE A 135 1.44 5.52 -11.72
C ILE A 135 0.33 5.20 -12.72
N ARG A 136 0.70 4.65 -13.86
CA ARG A 136 -0.23 4.29 -14.93
C ARG A 136 -0.77 2.87 -14.73
N PRO A 137 -1.98 2.58 -15.25
CA PRO A 137 -2.46 1.21 -15.32
C PRO A 137 -1.43 0.29 -16.00
N GLY A 138 -1.21 -0.88 -15.42
CA GLY A 138 -0.22 -1.86 -15.89
C GLY A 138 1.17 -1.72 -15.26
N GLU A 139 1.50 -0.60 -14.60
CA GLU A 139 2.76 -0.48 -13.87
C GLU A 139 2.73 -1.31 -12.58
N GLU A 140 3.86 -1.96 -12.28
CA GLU A 140 4.06 -2.64 -10.99
C GLU A 140 4.38 -1.61 -9.90
N LEU A 141 3.73 -1.75 -8.74
CA LEU A 141 4.03 -0.97 -7.55
C LEU A 141 5.26 -1.55 -6.86
N THR A 142 6.19 -0.68 -6.48
CA THR A 142 7.40 -1.06 -5.74
C THR A 142 7.72 -0.03 -4.69
N TYR A 143 8.30 -0.45 -3.55
CA TYR A 143 8.86 0.46 -2.56
C TYR A 143 10.23 -0.03 -2.07
N ASN A 144 11.01 0.85 -1.45
CA ASN A 144 12.28 0.47 -0.85
C ASN A 144 11.99 -0.18 0.52
N TYR A 145 12.40 -1.43 0.69
CA TYR A 145 12.19 -2.18 1.94
C TYR A 145 13.04 -1.63 3.10
N GLY A 146 14.11 -0.87 2.80
CA GLY A 146 15.00 -0.34 3.82
C GLY A 146 15.84 -1.39 4.54
N ILE A 147 15.93 -2.61 4.00
CA ILE A 147 16.72 -3.69 4.61
C ILE A 147 18.19 -3.33 4.54
N VAL A 148 18.85 -3.32 5.70
CA VAL A 148 20.28 -3.11 5.86
C VAL A 148 20.86 -4.36 6.52
N LEU A 149 21.91 -4.91 5.94
CA LEU A 149 22.64 -6.04 6.51
C LEU A 149 23.83 -5.50 7.30
N ASP A 150 23.95 -5.84 8.58
CA ASP A 150 25.03 -5.38 9.48
C ASP A 150 26.37 -6.10 9.24
N GLU A 151 26.38 -7.08 8.33
CA GLU A 151 27.56 -7.88 7.98
C GLU A 151 28.05 -7.61 6.55
N PRO A 152 29.34 -7.94 6.24
CA PRO A 152 29.88 -7.77 4.89
C PRO A 152 29.07 -8.55 3.86
N HIS A 153 28.79 -7.95 2.73
CA HIS A 153 28.01 -8.54 1.63
C HIS A 153 28.76 -9.68 0.93
N THR A 154 28.73 -10.85 1.52
CA THR A 154 29.32 -12.09 0.97
C THR A 154 28.61 -12.53 -0.33
N PRO A 155 29.24 -13.34 -1.19
CA PRO A 155 28.56 -13.92 -2.36
C PRO A 155 27.29 -14.70 -2.00
N LYS A 156 27.25 -15.36 -0.83
CA LYS A 156 26.07 -16.06 -0.31
C LYS A 156 24.93 -15.07 -0.02
N LEU A 157 25.21 -13.98 0.70
CA LEU A 157 24.23 -12.95 1.02
C LEU A 157 23.72 -12.23 -0.23
N LYS A 158 24.62 -11.89 -1.19
CA LYS A 158 24.22 -11.30 -2.46
C LYS A 158 23.32 -12.21 -3.30
N LYS A 159 23.48 -13.53 -3.19
CA LYS A 159 22.61 -14.50 -3.85
C LYS A 159 21.25 -14.57 -3.18
N LEU A 160 21.21 -14.54 -1.85
CA LEU A 160 20.00 -14.63 -1.03
C LEU A 160 19.16 -13.35 -1.13
N TRP A 161 19.80 -12.19 -0.87
CA TRP A 161 19.16 -10.87 -0.82
C TRP A 161 19.33 -10.04 -2.11
N GLY A 162 19.75 -10.67 -3.20
CA GLY A 162 20.01 -10.00 -4.47
C GLY A 162 18.78 -9.33 -5.04
N CYS A 163 18.86 -8.01 -5.19
CA CYS A 163 17.79 -7.23 -5.82
C CYS A 163 17.66 -7.59 -7.31
N ARG A 164 16.43 -7.74 -7.81
CA ARG A 164 16.10 -8.05 -9.19
C ARG A 164 15.24 -6.97 -9.85
N CYS A 165 15.23 -5.76 -9.29
CA CYS A 165 14.35 -4.68 -9.76
C CYS A 165 14.66 -4.16 -11.17
N GLY A 166 15.85 -4.47 -11.73
CA GLY A 166 16.26 -4.03 -13.07
C GLY A 166 16.53 -2.53 -13.19
N SER A 167 16.52 -1.78 -12.09
CA SER A 167 16.82 -0.35 -12.09
C SER A 167 18.30 -0.08 -12.38
N LYS A 168 18.58 1.03 -13.10
CA LYS A 168 19.96 1.51 -13.29
C LYS A 168 20.64 1.96 -11.99
N LYS A 169 19.86 2.20 -10.94
CA LYS A 169 20.35 2.58 -9.60
C LYS A 169 20.56 1.36 -8.69
N CYS A 170 20.30 0.16 -9.18
CA CYS A 170 20.45 -1.09 -8.44
C CYS A 170 21.93 -1.42 -8.16
#